data_29423f70c81270a144c2a7cf699c8d6b
#
_entry.id   29423f70c81270a144c2a7cf699c8d6b
#
_cell.length_a   1.000
_cell.length_b   1.000
_cell.length_c   1.000
_cell.angle_alpha   90.00
_cell.angle_beta   90.00
_cell.angle_gamma   90.00
#
_symmetry.space_group_name_H-M   'P 1'
#
loop_
_entity.id
_entity.type
_entity.pdbx_description
1 polymer ?
#
loop_
_entity_poly.entity_id
_entity_poly.type
_entity_poly.pdbx_seq_one_letter_code
_entity_poly.pdbx_strand_id
1 'polypeptide(L)'
;MFLTRVAVLVLLATMAQAEFSPEATGRIEVLPESYPDHWVMIHDFSFDHMFEGEVVIIDPLADNVGGQFKGMITASFIASYAHSKKRNEHYVAETFFSRGGRGGTRTDVVTIWNASTLKVADEIVIPAKRITGMPKPITTGLLGEDRFLGIYNFTPGQSVTIVDLEKREVASEIPTSGCGFVIPNGKTSFTSICANGSLMTYQLDQQGKLKASSRTEILFDPEADPIFEAAAISTGIAYFPTFNSRVLPIDISAEEVSAKASWSLTSNEDTGWRPGGLVPVMTDSSGLGYFLMHADGAEGTHKNGGSEVWLFDLAAGRRLSRIVLENWGIALGTSGTGGNQLMFVTNAELGVDVYRIPEGEYVQTLKVALATPFSFHGAH
;
A
#
# COMPACT_ATOMS: atom_id res chain seq x y z
N MET A 1 40.78 -83.33 33.91
CA MET A 1 39.96 -82.99 32.77
C MET A 1 38.92 -81.95 33.26
N PHE A 2 39.30 -80.66 33.19
CA PHE A 2 38.47 -79.56 33.68
C PHE A 2 37.77 -78.93 32.51
N LEU A 3 36.45 -78.96 32.42
CA LEU A 3 35.63 -78.23 31.42
C LEU A 3 35.25 -76.88 32.00
N THR A 4 35.82 -75.84 31.50
CA THR A 4 35.46 -74.42 31.80
C THR A 4 34.26 -74.07 30.94
N ARG A 5 33.11 -73.78 31.54
CA ARG A 5 31.94 -73.20 30.84
C ARG A 5 32.10 -71.67 30.82
N VAL A 6 32.23 -71.16 29.65
CA VAL A 6 32.19 -69.70 29.37
C VAL A 6 30.72 -69.34 29.24
N ALA A 7 30.23 -68.48 30.12
CA ALA A 7 28.90 -67.83 30.01
C ALA A 7 29.04 -66.56 29.27
N VAL A 8 28.42 -66.47 28.06
CA VAL A 8 28.33 -65.25 27.25
C VAL A 8 27.12 -64.48 27.74
N LEU A 9 27.36 -63.34 28.41
CA LEU A 9 26.32 -62.35 28.76
C LEU A 9 26.00 -61.48 27.54
N VAL A 10 24.84 -61.68 26.96
CA VAL A 10 24.34 -60.79 25.92
C VAL A 10 23.62 -59.62 26.59
N LEU A 11 24.25 -58.46 26.62
CA LEU A 11 23.59 -57.19 27.01
C LEU A 11 22.69 -56.75 25.85
N LEU A 12 21.39 -56.90 26.00
CA LEU A 12 20.38 -56.24 25.19
C LEU A 12 20.30 -54.76 25.60
N ALA A 13 20.96 -53.88 24.85
CA ALA A 13 20.74 -52.45 24.98
C ALA A 13 19.38 -52.12 24.36
N THR A 14 18.36 -51.94 25.18
CA THR A 14 17.11 -51.30 24.75
C THR A 14 17.40 -49.84 24.44
N MET A 15 17.43 -49.47 23.16
CA MET A 15 17.39 -48.09 22.75
C MET A 15 16.03 -47.52 23.19
N ALA A 16 16.02 -46.75 24.25
CA ALA A 16 14.88 -45.92 24.58
C ALA A 16 14.82 -44.82 23.49
N GLN A 17 13.93 -45.01 22.52
CA GLN A 17 13.53 -43.89 21.65
C GLN A 17 12.84 -42.87 22.55
N ALA A 18 13.48 -41.73 22.76
CA ALA A 18 12.83 -40.58 23.34
C ALA A 18 11.70 -40.16 22.37
N GLU A 19 10.47 -40.52 22.70
CA GLU A 19 9.29 -40.04 22.02
C GLU A 19 9.14 -38.59 22.41
N PHE A 20 9.47 -37.69 21.48
CA PHE A 20 9.25 -36.26 21.65
C PHE A 20 7.73 -36.08 21.78
N SER A 21 7.27 -35.54 22.88
CA SER A 21 5.89 -35.09 22.98
C SER A 21 5.62 -34.13 21.84
N PRO A 22 4.53 -34.26 21.05
CA PRO A 22 4.16 -33.29 20.06
C PRO A 22 4.12 -31.92 20.74
N GLU A 23 4.77 -30.92 20.14
CA GLU A 23 4.61 -29.54 20.59
C GLU A 23 3.12 -29.23 20.68
N ALA A 24 2.69 -28.63 21.78
CA ALA A 24 1.33 -28.13 21.89
C ALA A 24 1.13 -27.16 20.72
N THR A 25 0.25 -27.50 19.78
CA THR A 25 -0.14 -26.58 18.73
C THR A 25 -0.63 -25.31 19.41
N GLY A 26 0.10 -24.20 19.22
CA GLY A 26 -0.29 -22.91 19.77
C GLY A 26 -1.73 -22.60 19.39
N ARG A 27 -2.39 -21.79 20.20
CA ARG A 27 -3.74 -21.31 19.89
C ARG A 27 -3.68 -20.54 18.57
N ILE A 28 -4.36 -21.03 17.53
CA ILE A 28 -4.54 -20.30 16.28
C ILE A 28 -5.64 -19.27 16.55
N GLU A 29 -5.25 -18.02 16.63
CA GLU A 29 -6.21 -16.93 16.72
C GLU A 29 -6.73 -16.60 15.32
N VAL A 30 -8.02 -16.35 15.23
CA VAL A 30 -8.69 -15.86 14.03
C VAL A 30 -8.92 -14.38 14.25
N LEU A 31 -8.49 -13.55 13.29
CA LEU A 31 -8.74 -12.12 13.32
C LEU A 31 -10.23 -11.83 13.12
N PRO A 32 -10.76 -10.71 13.63
CA PRO A 32 -12.16 -10.33 13.40
C PRO A 32 -12.43 -10.16 11.88
N GLU A 33 -13.65 -10.47 11.44
CA GLU A 33 -14.06 -10.27 10.03
C GLU A 33 -13.98 -8.79 9.60
N SER A 34 -14.21 -7.88 10.54
CA SER A 34 -13.98 -6.45 10.34
C SER A 34 -12.94 -5.99 11.34
N TYR A 35 -11.78 -5.57 10.83
CA TYR A 35 -10.73 -5.03 11.69
C TYR A 35 -11.19 -3.76 12.40
N PRO A 36 -10.77 -3.53 13.64
CA PRO A 36 -10.95 -2.23 14.29
C PRO A 36 -10.42 -1.10 13.42
N ASP A 37 -11.15 0.01 13.33
CA ASP A 37 -10.85 1.11 12.39
C ASP A 37 -9.43 1.69 12.55
N HIS A 38 -8.88 1.66 13.78
CA HIS A 38 -7.53 2.17 14.08
C HIS A 38 -6.40 1.20 13.70
N TRP A 39 -6.72 -0.04 13.31
CA TRP A 39 -5.68 -0.95 12.81
C TRP A 39 -5.16 -0.48 11.47
N VAL A 40 -3.94 -0.86 11.16
CA VAL A 40 -3.28 -0.50 9.91
C VAL A 40 -2.62 -1.74 9.30
N MET A 41 -2.75 -1.89 7.99
CA MET A 41 -1.98 -2.82 7.18
C MET A 41 -0.79 -2.04 6.61
N ILE A 42 0.41 -2.39 7.06
CA ILE A 42 1.66 -1.77 6.63
C ILE A 42 2.30 -2.66 5.59
N HIS A 43 2.39 -2.17 4.35
CA HIS A 43 3.07 -2.86 3.27
C HIS A 43 4.57 -2.55 3.35
N ASP A 44 5.32 -3.56 3.73
CA ASP A 44 6.77 -3.56 3.79
C ASP A 44 7.35 -4.17 2.51
N PHE A 45 8.12 -3.39 1.79
CA PHE A 45 8.69 -3.83 0.51
C PHE A 45 9.98 -4.61 0.67
N SER A 46 10.57 -4.62 1.86
CA SER A 46 11.79 -5.36 2.20
C SER A 46 12.89 -5.18 1.16
N PHE A 47 13.28 -3.93 0.87
CA PHE A 47 14.15 -3.61 -0.28
C PHE A 47 15.49 -4.35 -0.30
N ASP A 48 16.00 -4.76 0.84
CA ASP A 48 17.20 -5.58 0.93
C ASP A 48 16.94 -7.04 0.52
N HIS A 49 15.68 -7.49 0.63
CA HIS A 49 15.21 -8.85 0.37
C HIS A 49 13.86 -8.84 -0.37
N MET A 50 13.75 -8.14 -1.48
CA MET A 50 12.48 -7.84 -2.20
C MET A 50 11.57 -9.03 -2.48
N PHE A 51 12.10 -10.26 -2.45
CA PHE A 51 11.30 -11.49 -2.58
C PHE A 51 10.56 -11.87 -1.29
N GLU A 52 10.88 -11.23 -0.19
CA GLU A 52 10.34 -11.46 1.15
C GLU A 52 9.52 -10.26 1.63
N GLY A 53 9.03 -9.41 0.72
CA GLY A 53 8.11 -8.34 1.05
C GLY A 53 6.83 -8.89 1.71
N GLU A 54 6.20 -8.08 2.55
CA GLU A 54 5.06 -8.51 3.35
C GLU A 54 4.07 -7.37 3.61
N VAL A 55 2.86 -7.73 4.03
CA VAL A 55 1.90 -6.80 4.62
C VAL A 55 1.68 -7.21 6.05
N VAL A 56 2.07 -6.34 6.98
CA VAL A 56 1.95 -6.55 8.42
C VAL A 56 0.70 -5.87 8.94
N ILE A 57 -0.14 -6.60 9.67
CA ILE A 57 -1.36 -6.09 10.29
C ILE A 57 -1.04 -5.71 11.72
N ILE A 58 -1.25 -4.46 12.08
CA ILE A 58 -0.84 -3.89 13.36
C ILE A 58 -2.01 -3.21 14.04
N ASP A 59 -2.12 -3.43 15.35
CA ASP A 59 -2.88 -2.62 16.30
C ASP A 59 -1.93 -1.60 16.93
N PRO A 60 -1.89 -0.35 16.44
CA PRO A 60 -0.92 0.64 16.92
C PRO A 60 -1.22 1.17 18.31
N LEU A 61 -2.36 0.86 18.89
CA LEU A 61 -2.76 1.31 20.23
C LEU A 61 -2.64 0.24 21.31
N ALA A 62 -2.15 -0.96 20.96
CA ALA A 62 -1.93 -2.01 21.95
C ALA A 62 -0.74 -1.69 22.87
N ASP A 63 -0.85 -2.05 24.15
CA ASP A 63 0.09 -1.67 25.22
C ASP A 63 1.50 -2.25 25.08
N ASN A 64 1.68 -3.27 24.24
CA ASN A 64 2.95 -3.96 24.10
C ASN A 64 3.13 -4.55 22.68
N VAL A 65 4.39 -4.82 22.33
CA VAL A 65 4.79 -5.32 21.00
C VAL A 65 4.02 -6.59 20.59
N GLY A 66 3.83 -7.54 21.51
CA GLY A 66 3.08 -8.77 21.21
C GLY A 66 1.60 -8.51 20.93
N GLY A 67 1.01 -7.50 21.56
CA GLY A 67 -0.35 -7.05 21.29
C GLY A 67 -0.46 -6.23 20.00
N GLN A 68 0.60 -5.53 19.59
CA GLN A 68 0.62 -4.74 18.37
C GLN A 68 0.60 -5.61 17.10
N PHE A 69 1.37 -6.69 17.09
CA PHE A 69 1.42 -7.60 15.94
C PHE A 69 0.16 -8.49 15.90
N LYS A 70 -0.64 -8.38 14.85
CA LYS A 70 -1.85 -9.20 14.65
C LYS A 70 -1.64 -10.32 13.65
N GLY A 71 -0.75 -10.15 12.69
CA GLY A 71 -0.42 -11.12 11.68
C GLY A 71 0.26 -10.49 10.48
N MET A 72 0.61 -11.33 9.52
CA MET A 72 1.26 -10.89 8.28
C MET A 72 0.91 -11.83 7.12
N ILE A 73 0.97 -11.29 5.91
CA ILE A 73 0.87 -12.03 4.65
C ILE A 73 2.05 -11.68 3.77
N THR A 74 2.47 -12.60 2.89
CA THR A 74 3.57 -12.32 1.95
C THR A 74 3.14 -11.37 0.83
N ALA A 75 4.09 -10.60 0.32
CA ALA A 75 3.88 -9.63 -0.75
C ALA A 75 5.16 -9.53 -1.62
N SER A 76 5.46 -10.59 -2.37
CA SER A 76 6.73 -10.80 -3.06
C SER A 76 6.99 -9.78 -4.17
N PHE A 77 8.21 -9.29 -4.19
CA PHE A 77 8.87 -8.51 -5.23
C PHE A 77 8.17 -7.20 -5.58
N ILE A 78 8.14 -6.27 -4.61
CA ILE A 78 7.46 -4.97 -4.72
C ILE A 78 6.04 -5.17 -5.23
N ALA A 79 5.25 -5.92 -4.46
CA ALA A 79 3.88 -6.26 -4.80
C ALA A 79 2.99 -5.00 -4.87
N SER A 80 1.86 -5.12 -5.55
CA SER A 80 0.75 -4.17 -5.43
C SER A 80 -0.31 -4.78 -4.52
N TYR A 81 -0.84 -4.00 -3.60
CA TYR A 81 -1.72 -4.48 -2.55
C TYR A 81 -3.04 -3.72 -2.50
N ALA A 82 -4.13 -4.45 -2.26
CA ALA A 82 -5.43 -3.90 -1.96
C ALA A 82 -6.14 -4.75 -0.89
N HIS A 83 -7.01 -4.14 -0.11
CA HIS A 83 -7.84 -4.79 0.90
C HIS A 83 -9.31 -4.49 0.63
N SER A 84 -10.16 -5.50 0.67
CA SER A 84 -11.61 -5.36 0.62
C SER A 84 -12.23 -5.79 1.94
N LYS A 85 -12.68 -4.81 2.72
CA LYS A 85 -13.47 -5.03 3.93
C LYS A 85 -14.78 -5.76 3.59
N LYS A 86 -15.42 -5.40 2.47
CA LYS A 86 -16.67 -5.99 1.99
C LYS A 86 -16.55 -7.49 1.72
N ARG A 87 -15.40 -7.94 1.21
CA ARG A 87 -15.15 -9.34 0.84
C ARG A 87 -14.37 -10.10 1.90
N ASN A 88 -13.89 -9.43 2.94
CA ASN A 88 -12.98 -9.97 3.95
C ASN A 88 -11.75 -10.63 3.32
N GLU A 89 -11.14 -9.94 2.35
CA GLU A 89 -10.01 -10.45 1.57
C GLU A 89 -8.92 -9.40 1.38
N HIS A 90 -7.66 -9.87 1.39
CA HIS A 90 -6.51 -9.12 0.89
C HIS A 90 -6.13 -9.64 -0.50
N TYR A 91 -5.72 -8.74 -1.36
CA TYR A 91 -5.25 -9.03 -2.72
C TYR A 91 -3.83 -8.56 -2.87
N VAL A 92 -2.94 -9.48 -3.23
CA VAL A 92 -1.53 -9.19 -3.44
C VAL A 92 -1.20 -9.54 -4.88
N ALA A 93 -1.00 -8.55 -5.74
CA ALA A 93 -0.46 -8.76 -7.06
C ALA A 93 1.06 -8.83 -6.95
N GLU A 94 1.63 -10.02 -7.12
CA GLU A 94 3.02 -10.32 -6.80
C GLU A 94 3.73 -11.10 -7.90
N THR A 95 5.04 -11.19 -7.81
CA THR A 95 5.89 -11.82 -8.83
C THR A 95 6.80 -12.85 -8.19
N PHE A 96 6.83 -14.04 -8.79
CA PHE A 96 7.75 -15.11 -8.43
C PHE A 96 8.69 -15.43 -9.58
N PHE A 97 9.91 -15.86 -9.24
CA PHE A 97 10.85 -16.41 -10.19
C PHE A 97 11.22 -17.83 -9.76
N SER A 98 11.32 -18.73 -10.72
CA SER A 98 11.54 -20.17 -10.44
C SER A 98 12.85 -20.47 -9.70
N ARG A 99 13.79 -19.53 -9.63
CA ARG A 99 15.04 -19.62 -8.87
C ARG A 99 15.21 -18.52 -7.82
N GLY A 100 14.09 -17.96 -7.35
CA GLY A 100 14.08 -16.85 -6.39
C GLY A 100 14.86 -15.65 -6.92
N GLY A 101 15.61 -14.94 -6.07
CA GLY A 101 16.42 -13.77 -6.42
C GLY A 101 17.49 -13.98 -7.51
N ARG A 102 17.70 -15.22 -7.96
CA ARG A 102 18.64 -15.55 -9.05
C ARG A 102 17.97 -15.65 -10.42
N GLY A 103 16.71 -15.19 -10.56
CA GLY A 103 15.95 -15.19 -11.82
C GLY A 103 15.32 -16.54 -12.16
N GLY A 104 15.18 -16.82 -13.44
CA GLY A 104 14.46 -17.97 -13.97
C GLY A 104 13.16 -17.55 -14.64
N THR A 105 12.20 -18.47 -14.74
CA THR A 105 10.87 -18.16 -15.30
C THR A 105 10.11 -17.24 -14.34
N ARG A 106 9.61 -16.11 -14.84
CA ARG A 106 8.75 -15.18 -14.12
C ARG A 106 7.31 -15.65 -14.18
N THR A 107 6.64 -15.62 -13.04
CA THR A 107 5.19 -15.84 -12.88
C THR A 107 4.61 -14.69 -12.07
N ASP A 108 3.62 -14.01 -12.62
CA ASP A 108 2.87 -12.99 -11.91
C ASP A 108 1.52 -13.56 -11.51
N VAL A 109 1.10 -13.30 -10.28
CA VAL A 109 -0.16 -13.79 -9.74
C VAL A 109 -0.87 -12.72 -8.94
N VAL A 110 -2.16 -12.90 -8.72
CA VAL A 110 -2.90 -12.28 -7.63
C VAL A 110 -3.15 -13.36 -6.60
N THR A 111 -2.45 -13.28 -5.48
CA THR A 111 -2.72 -14.12 -4.32
C THR A 111 -3.83 -13.49 -3.51
N ILE A 112 -4.86 -14.27 -3.21
CA ILE A 112 -6.03 -13.85 -2.45
C ILE A 112 -5.95 -14.48 -1.07
N TRP A 113 -5.92 -13.64 -0.05
CA TRP A 113 -5.85 -14.07 1.34
C TRP A 113 -7.19 -13.80 2.02
N ASN A 114 -7.68 -14.76 2.79
CA ASN A 114 -8.78 -14.51 3.70
C ASN A 114 -8.29 -13.63 4.86
N ALA A 115 -8.95 -12.49 5.08
CA ALA A 115 -8.49 -11.50 6.04
C ALA A 115 -8.57 -11.94 7.50
N SER A 116 -9.50 -12.84 7.83
CA SER A 116 -9.62 -13.34 9.21
C SER A 116 -8.61 -14.44 9.54
N THR A 117 -8.36 -15.36 8.61
CA THR A 117 -7.51 -16.54 8.87
C THR A 117 -6.08 -16.37 8.38
N LEU A 118 -5.81 -15.34 7.58
CA LEU A 118 -4.54 -15.08 6.90
C LEU A 118 -4.02 -16.30 6.12
N LYS A 119 -4.95 -17.09 5.57
CA LYS A 119 -4.64 -18.22 4.71
C LYS A 119 -4.92 -17.83 3.25
N VAL A 120 -4.10 -18.35 2.36
CA VAL A 120 -4.36 -18.25 0.92
C VAL A 120 -5.72 -18.91 0.62
N ALA A 121 -6.65 -18.12 0.11
CA ALA A 121 -7.97 -18.56 -0.31
C ALA A 121 -7.97 -18.98 -1.78
N ASP A 122 -7.17 -18.28 -2.62
CA ASP A 122 -7.06 -18.56 -4.05
C ASP A 122 -5.81 -17.90 -4.64
N GLU A 123 -5.43 -18.30 -5.85
CA GLU A 123 -4.35 -17.70 -6.63
C GLU A 123 -4.76 -17.60 -8.10
N ILE A 124 -4.66 -16.41 -8.68
CA ILE A 124 -5.00 -16.16 -10.08
C ILE A 124 -3.73 -15.81 -10.83
N VAL A 125 -3.32 -16.64 -11.78
CA VAL A 125 -2.19 -16.32 -12.68
C VAL A 125 -2.59 -15.19 -13.61
N ILE A 126 -1.77 -14.12 -13.64
CA ILE A 126 -1.95 -12.96 -14.50
C ILE A 126 -0.81 -12.85 -15.52
N PRO A 127 -0.98 -12.06 -16.61
CA PRO A 127 0.12 -11.80 -17.52
C PRO A 127 1.38 -11.28 -16.81
N ALA A 128 2.56 -11.83 -17.15
CA ALA A 128 3.83 -11.48 -16.52
C ALA A 128 4.34 -10.08 -16.96
N LYS A 129 3.58 -9.05 -16.67
CA LYS A 129 3.77 -7.66 -17.14
C LYS A 129 3.67 -6.62 -16.04
N ARG A 130 3.19 -6.98 -14.83
CA ARG A 130 2.97 -6.00 -13.78
C ARG A 130 4.22 -5.20 -13.45
N ILE A 131 4.04 -3.98 -12.97
CA ILE A 131 5.15 -3.15 -12.51
C ILE A 131 5.80 -3.75 -11.27
N THR A 132 7.13 -3.75 -11.23
CA THR A 132 7.92 -4.32 -10.13
C THR A 132 8.95 -3.33 -9.57
N GLY A 133 8.83 -2.05 -9.87
CA GLY A 133 9.85 -1.06 -9.56
C GLY A 133 9.37 0.18 -8.81
N MET A 134 8.08 0.33 -8.56
CA MET A 134 7.51 1.53 -7.92
C MET A 134 6.57 1.14 -6.78
N PRO A 135 6.96 1.37 -5.52
CA PRO A 135 6.11 1.13 -4.37
C PRO A 135 5.08 2.26 -4.21
N LYS A 136 4.05 2.31 -5.07
CA LYS A 136 3.01 3.33 -5.05
C LYS A 136 1.64 2.71 -4.77
N PRO A 137 0.81 3.32 -3.90
CA PRO A 137 -0.54 2.82 -3.62
C PRO A 137 -1.42 2.71 -4.87
N ILE A 138 -1.24 3.63 -5.82
CA ILE A 138 -2.03 3.70 -7.07
C ILE A 138 -1.58 2.73 -8.18
N THR A 139 -0.72 1.76 -7.90
CA THR A 139 -0.39 0.70 -8.85
C THR A 139 -1.47 -0.36 -8.97
N THR A 140 -2.44 -0.36 -8.05
CA THR A 140 -3.62 -1.21 -8.09
C THR A 140 -4.83 -0.48 -7.50
N GLY A 141 -6.04 -0.91 -7.85
CA GLY A 141 -7.27 -0.34 -7.33
C GLY A 141 -8.45 -1.29 -7.45
N LEU A 142 -9.32 -1.28 -6.42
CA LEU A 142 -10.60 -1.97 -6.44
C LEU A 142 -11.64 -1.15 -7.20
N LEU A 143 -12.38 -1.79 -8.09
CA LEU A 143 -13.36 -1.18 -9.00
C LEU A 143 -14.70 -1.90 -8.89
N GLY A 144 -15.78 -1.21 -9.25
CA GLY A 144 -17.10 -1.84 -9.32
C GLY A 144 -17.60 -2.38 -7.98
N GLU A 145 -17.48 -1.60 -6.90
CA GLU A 145 -17.83 -2.02 -5.54
C GLU A 145 -17.09 -3.31 -5.12
N ASP A 146 -15.76 -3.36 -5.38
CA ASP A 146 -14.85 -4.46 -5.09
C ASP A 146 -15.11 -5.73 -5.92
N ARG A 147 -15.76 -5.60 -7.08
CA ARG A 147 -15.92 -6.71 -8.01
C ARG A 147 -14.68 -6.95 -8.85
N PHE A 148 -14.00 -5.90 -9.26
CA PHE A 148 -12.80 -5.99 -10.09
C PHE A 148 -11.58 -5.43 -9.37
N LEU A 149 -10.42 -6.01 -9.68
CA LEU A 149 -9.12 -5.49 -9.31
C LEU A 149 -8.37 -5.05 -10.57
N GLY A 150 -8.01 -3.77 -10.66
CA GLY A 150 -7.15 -3.24 -11.69
C GLY A 150 -5.69 -3.30 -11.25
N ILE A 151 -4.77 -3.79 -12.11
CA ILE A 151 -3.34 -3.95 -11.81
C ILE A 151 -2.55 -3.30 -12.95
N TYR A 152 -1.72 -2.33 -12.61
CA TYR A 152 -0.89 -1.63 -13.58
C TYR A 152 0.29 -2.48 -14.06
N ASN A 153 0.42 -2.56 -15.38
CA ASN A 153 1.50 -3.23 -16.10
C ASN A 153 2.42 -2.21 -16.76
N PHE A 154 3.71 -2.46 -16.76
CA PHE A 154 4.70 -1.54 -17.31
C PHE A 154 5.41 -2.09 -18.56
N THR A 155 5.57 -3.39 -18.69
CA THR A 155 6.35 -4.03 -19.76
C THR A 155 5.52 -5.07 -20.54
N PRO A 156 5.74 -5.24 -21.87
CA PRO A 156 6.57 -4.43 -22.77
C PRO A 156 5.94 -3.08 -23.13
N GLY A 157 4.66 -2.87 -22.83
CA GLY A 157 3.90 -1.64 -22.97
C GLY A 157 2.96 -1.47 -21.79
N GLN A 158 2.57 -0.23 -21.51
CA GLN A 158 1.67 0.07 -20.41
C GLN A 158 0.26 -0.47 -20.70
N SER A 159 -0.30 -1.14 -19.72
CA SER A 159 -1.66 -1.65 -19.71
C SER A 159 -2.17 -1.81 -18.28
N VAL A 160 -3.45 -2.12 -18.13
CA VAL A 160 -4.05 -2.52 -16.86
C VAL A 160 -4.69 -3.89 -17.04
N THR A 161 -4.27 -4.85 -16.24
CA THR A 161 -4.95 -6.15 -16.11
C THR A 161 -6.15 -5.98 -15.20
N ILE A 162 -7.32 -6.39 -15.67
CA ILE A 162 -8.56 -6.41 -14.89
C ILE A 162 -8.83 -7.86 -14.47
N VAL A 163 -8.92 -8.08 -13.17
CA VAL A 163 -9.28 -9.37 -12.58
C VAL A 163 -10.72 -9.30 -12.06
N ASP A 164 -11.57 -10.24 -12.45
CA ASP A 164 -12.92 -10.43 -11.88
C ASP A 164 -12.78 -11.25 -10.59
N LEU A 165 -12.95 -10.59 -9.44
CA LEU A 165 -12.81 -11.19 -8.11
C LEU A 165 -13.95 -12.13 -7.74
N GLU A 166 -15.09 -12.04 -8.39
CA GLU A 166 -16.21 -12.98 -8.20
C GLU A 166 -15.95 -14.29 -8.92
N LYS A 167 -15.40 -14.21 -10.15
CA LYS A 167 -15.14 -15.38 -10.98
C LYS A 167 -13.75 -15.98 -10.77
N ARG A 168 -12.85 -15.26 -10.07
CA ARG A 168 -11.46 -15.66 -9.86
C ARG A 168 -10.69 -15.85 -11.17
N GLU A 169 -10.84 -14.94 -12.11
CA GLU A 169 -10.22 -15.00 -13.42
C GLU A 169 -9.81 -13.62 -13.95
N VAL A 170 -8.87 -13.61 -14.90
CA VAL A 170 -8.54 -12.39 -15.65
C VAL A 170 -9.68 -12.09 -16.60
N ALA A 171 -10.34 -10.95 -16.41
CA ALA A 171 -11.46 -10.49 -17.26
C ALA A 171 -10.97 -9.85 -18.57
N SER A 172 -9.93 -9.02 -18.49
CA SER A 172 -9.35 -8.34 -19.67
C SER A 172 -7.98 -7.73 -19.37
N GLU A 173 -7.29 -7.33 -20.44
CA GLU A 173 -6.13 -6.44 -20.39
C GLU A 173 -6.45 -5.20 -21.23
N ILE A 174 -6.33 -4.01 -20.62
CA ILE A 174 -6.66 -2.72 -21.26
C ILE A 174 -5.35 -1.98 -21.55
N PRO A 175 -5.00 -1.75 -22.83
CA PRO A 175 -3.84 -0.94 -23.19
C PRO A 175 -4.00 0.51 -22.71
N THR A 176 -2.97 1.04 -22.01
CA THR A 176 -2.95 2.41 -21.48
C THR A 176 -1.74 3.20 -21.98
N SER A 177 -1.32 2.99 -23.21
CA SER A 177 -0.10 3.52 -23.79
C SER A 177 0.14 5.01 -23.49
N GLY A 178 1.29 5.31 -22.86
CA GLY A 178 1.65 6.66 -22.41
C GLY A 178 0.97 7.11 -21.11
N CYS A 179 0.14 6.26 -20.47
CA CYS A 179 -0.52 6.55 -19.20
C CYS A 179 -0.32 5.41 -18.21
N GLY A 180 -0.18 5.71 -16.94
CA GLY A 180 0.09 4.75 -15.89
C GLY A 180 -0.83 4.88 -14.68
N PHE A 181 -0.79 3.85 -13.85
CA PHE A 181 -1.53 3.77 -12.59
C PHE A 181 -3.02 3.46 -12.73
N VAL A 182 -3.65 3.17 -11.60
CA VAL A 182 -5.06 2.82 -11.48
C VAL A 182 -5.66 3.63 -10.34
N ILE A 183 -6.35 4.69 -10.69
CA ILE A 183 -7.08 5.54 -9.73
C ILE A 183 -8.57 5.25 -9.94
N PRO A 184 -9.22 4.52 -9.02
CA PRO A 184 -10.65 4.24 -9.14
C PRO A 184 -11.47 5.53 -9.23
N ASN A 185 -12.41 5.59 -10.17
CA ASN A 185 -13.35 6.70 -10.29
C ASN A 185 -14.74 6.22 -10.73
N GLY A 186 -15.76 7.02 -10.40
CA GLY A 186 -17.13 6.63 -10.69
C GLY A 186 -17.51 5.28 -10.10
N LYS A 187 -18.30 4.50 -10.86
CA LYS A 187 -18.75 3.17 -10.41
C LYS A 187 -17.85 2.03 -10.89
N THR A 188 -17.50 2.00 -12.17
CA THR A 188 -16.77 0.90 -12.80
C THR A 188 -15.66 1.41 -13.70
N SER A 189 -15.07 2.56 -13.34
CA SER A 189 -14.04 3.23 -14.14
C SER A 189 -12.76 3.36 -13.34
N PHE A 190 -11.66 3.55 -14.05
CA PHE A 190 -10.40 4.01 -13.47
C PHE A 190 -9.77 5.08 -14.35
N THR A 191 -8.98 5.93 -13.73
CA THR A 191 -8.21 7.00 -14.38
C THR A 191 -6.72 6.72 -14.25
N SER A 192 -5.98 6.96 -15.34
CA SER A 192 -4.51 6.88 -15.38
C SER A 192 -3.92 8.26 -15.65
N ILE A 193 -2.72 8.50 -15.09
CA ILE A 193 -1.93 9.71 -15.30
C ILE A 193 -1.11 9.53 -16.57
N CYS A 194 -1.17 10.48 -17.50
CA CYS A 194 -0.46 10.40 -18.76
C CYS A 194 0.82 11.25 -18.76
N ALA A 195 1.84 10.80 -19.48
CA ALA A 195 3.15 11.42 -19.54
C ALA A 195 3.13 12.85 -20.10
N ASN A 196 2.07 13.24 -20.82
CA ASN A 196 1.89 14.60 -21.36
C ASN A 196 1.14 15.56 -20.43
N GLY A 197 0.84 15.14 -19.18
CA GLY A 197 0.10 15.95 -18.21
C GLY A 197 -1.42 15.92 -18.35
N SER A 198 -1.99 15.07 -19.22
CA SER A 198 -3.42 14.77 -19.25
C SER A 198 -3.77 13.57 -18.39
N LEU A 199 -5.05 13.34 -18.16
CA LEU A 199 -5.58 12.13 -17.56
C LEU A 199 -6.40 11.35 -18.59
N MET A 200 -6.36 10.03 -18.49
CA MET A 200 -7.13 9.13 -19.34
C MET A 200 -8.03 8.25 -18.49
N THR A 201 -9.31 8.29 -18.73
CA THR A 201 -10.31 7.48 -18.03
C THR A 201 -10.74 6.31 -18.89
N TYR A 202 -10.92 5.15 -18.27
CA TYR A 202 -11.33 3.90 -18.88
C TYR A 202 -12.56 3.38 -18.15
N GLN A 203 -13.69 3.26 -18.88
CA GLN A 203 -14.94 2.71 -18.36
C GLN A 203 -15.02 1.22 -18.67
N LEU A 204 -15.36 0.41 -17.67
CA LEU A 204 -15.56 -1.02 -17.83
C LEU A 204 -17.04 -1.35 -18.03
N ASP A 205 -17.30 -2.41 -18.80
CA ASP A 205 -18.62 -3.05 -18.84
C ASP A 205 -18.79 -4.02 -17.65
N GLN A 206 -19.96 -4.67 -17.59
CA GLN A 206 -20.26 -5.66 -16.55
C GLN A 206 -19.40 -6.92 -16.60
N GLN A 207 -18.65 -7.14 -17.66
CA GLN A 207 -17.71 -8.25 -17.84
C GLN A 207 -16.27 -7.84 -17.59
N GLY A 208 -16.00 -6.60 -17.13
CA GLY A 208 -14.66 -6.08 -16.89
C GLY A 208 -13.89 -5.75 -18.17
N LYS A 209 -14.57 -5.62 -19.32
CA LYS A 209 -13.95 -5.22 -20.58
C LYS A 209 -14.09 -3.71 -20.80
N LEU A 210 -13.19 -3.16 -21.60
CA LEU A 210 -13.27 -1.75 -21.98
C LEU A 210 -14.56 -1.45 -22.74
N LYS A 211 -15.37 -0.55 -22.20
CA LYS A 211 -16.60 -0.04 -22.80
C LYS A 211 -16.39 1.28 -23.54
N ALA A 212 -15.68 2.19 -22.90
CA ALA A 212 -15.37 3.53 -23.42
C ALA A 212 -14.10 4.10 -22.77
N SER A 213 -13.52 5.10 -23.38
CA SER A 213 -12.43 5.85 -22.78
C SER A 213 -12.52 7.33 -23.16
N SER A 214 -12.07 8.21 -22.29
CA SER A 214 -12.01 9.65 -22.49
C SER A 214 -10.70 10.22 -21.99
N ARG A 215 -10.25 11.33 -22.57
CA ARG A 215 -9.02 12.02 -22.21
C ARG A 215 -9.34 13.47 -21.86
N THR A 216 -8.74 13.98 -20.79
CA THR A 216 -8.82 15.40 -20.44
C THR A 216 -7.93 16.24 -21.36
N GLU A 217 -8.07 17.54 -21.34
CA GLU A 217 -7.02 18.45 -21.74
C GLU A 217 -5.76 18.26 -20.88
N ILE A 218 -4.66 18.92 -21.22
CA ILE A 218 -3.43 18.94 -20.40
C ILE A 218 -3.73 19.75 -19.13
N LEU A 219 -3.57 19.12 -17.96
CA LEU A 219 -3.92 19.69 -16.65
C LEU A 219 -2.70 20.21 -15.88
N PHE A 220 -1.53 19.67 -16.17
CA PHE A 220 -0.25 20.07 -15.58
C PHE A 220 0.89 19.90 -16.58
N ASP A 221 1.98 20.62 -16.35
CA ASP A 221 3.20 20.47 -17.13
C ASP A 221 4.14 19.49 -16.42
N PRO A 222 4.38 18.29 -16.99
CA PRO A 222 5.21 17.28 -16.36
C PRO A 222 6.71 17.62 -16.30
N GLU A 223 7.16 18.62 -17.08
CA GLU A 223 8.56 19.11 -17.06
C GLU A 223 8.74 20.25 -16.06
N ALA A 224 7.81 21.24 -16.06
CA ALA A 224 7.94 22.44 -15.25
C ALA A 224 7.40 22.27 -13.82
N ASP A 225 6.30 21.54 -13.63
CA ASP A 225 5.65 21.34 -12.33
C ASP A 225 4.92 19.98 -12.27
N PRO A 226 5.66 18.86 -12.24
CA PRO A 226 5.08 17.55 -12.18
C PRO A 226 4.29 17.32 -10.89
N ILE A 227 3.24 16.49 -10.98
CA ILE A 227 2.50 16.01 -9.82
C ILE A 227 3.22 14.84 -9.16
N PHE A 228 3.02 14.67 -7.86
CA PHE A 228 3.36 13.42 -7.20
C PHE A 228 2.38 12.32 -7.63
N GLU A 229 2.89 11.10 -7.73
CA GLU A 229 2.11 9.89 -8.01
C GLU A 229 1.41 9.38 -6.74
N ALA A 230 0.83 10.31 -6.00
CA ALA A 230 0.05 10.10 -4.78
C ALA A 230 -0.97 11.23 -4.64
N ALA A 231 -2.16 10.92 -4.15
CA ALA A 231 -3.21 11.90 -3.91
C ALA A 231 -3.90 11.66 -2.57
N ALA A 232 -4.30 12.76 -1.93
CA ALA A 232 -5.31 12.70 -0.87
C ALA A 232 -6.68 12.60 -1.54
N ILE A 233 -7.46 11.57 -1.21
CA ILE A 233 -8.79 11.37 -1.80
C ILE A 233 -9.85 11.62 -0.75
N SER A 234 -10.69 12.61 -0.96
CA SER A 234 -11.80 12.96 -0.08
C SER A 234 -13.05 13.31 -0.88
N THR A 235 -14.20 12.77 -0.50
CA THR A 235 -15.52 13.10 -1.08
C THR A 235 -15.55 13.05 -2.62
N GLY A 236 -14.85 12.10 -3.22
CA GLY A 236 -14.79 11.93 -4.68
C GLY A 236 -13.87 12.93 -5.40
N ILE A 237 -12.98 13.60 -4.67
CA ILE A 237 -11.96 14.47 -5.23
C ILE A 237 -10.59 13.94 -4.85
N ALA A 238 -9.70 13.78 -5.85
CA ALA A 238 -8.29 13.45 -5.67
C ALA A 238 -7.46 14.74 -5.73
N TYR A 239 -6.73 15.03 -4.67
CA TYR A 239 -5.88 16.21 -4.51
C TYR A 239 -4.43 15.81 -4.72
N PHE A 240 -3.87 16.15 -5.88
CA PHE A 240 -2.49 15.86 -6.24
C PHE A 240 -1.58 17.04 -5.88
N PRO A 241 -0.61 16.88 -4.96
CA PRO A 241 0.43 17.88 -4.80
C PRO A 241 1.36 17.89 -6.00
N THR A 242 1.87 19.08 -6.36
CA THR A 242 2.93 19.24 -7.35
C THR A 242 4.28 19.49 -6.67
N PHE A 243 5.37 19.34 -7.42
CA PHE A 243 6.74 19.58 -6.90
C PHE A 243 6.94 21.06 -6.49
N ASN A 244 6.21 21.99 -7.08
CA ASN A 244 6.27 23.42 -6.75
C ASN A 244 5.19 23.85 -5.76
N SER A 245 4.71 22.93 -4.90
CA SER A 245 3.79 23.22 -3.79
C SER A 245 2.40 23.69 -4.20
N ARG A 246 1.95 23.39 -5.43
CA ARG A 246 0.55 23.53 -5.80
C ARG A 246 -0.20 22.24 -5.47
N VAL A 247 -1.51 22.32 -5.37
CA VAL A 247 -2.41 21.17 -5.31
C VAL A 247 -3.36 21.26 -6.51
N LEU A 248 -3.45 20.17 -7.27
CA LEU A 248 -4.35 19.99 -8.38
C LEU A 248 -5.51 19.10 -7.95
N PRO A 249 -6.71 19.65 -7.67
CA PRO A 249 -7.88 18.84 -7.34
C PRO A 249 -8.53 18.32 -8.63
N ILE A 250 -8.78 17.01 -8.66
CA ILE A 250 -9.46 16.31 -9.75
C ILE A 250 -10.74 15.67 -9.21
N ASP A 251 -11.87 16.01 -9.78
CA ASP A 251 -13.15 15.37 -9.49
C ASP A 251 -13.15 13.97 -10.14
N ILE A 252 -13.15 12.95 -9.30
CA ILE A 252 -13.18 11.54 -9.67
C ILE A 252 -14.50 10.86 -9.23
N SER A 253 -15.49 11.62 -8.81
CA SER A 253 -16.79 11.11 -8.36
C SER A 253 -17.64 10.52 -9.50
N ALA A 254 -17.38 10.98 -10.73
CA ALA A 254 -18.06 10.55 -11.95
C ALA A 254 -17.16 9.73 -12.87
N GLU A 255 -17.76 9.13 -13.89
CA GLU A 255 -17.02 8.38 -14.92
C GLU A 255 -16.14 9.29 -15.79
N GLU A 256 -16.51 10.55 -15.96
CA GLU A 256 -15.66 11.57 -16.59
C GLU A 256 -15.02 12.45 -15.52
N VAL A 257 -13.70 12.49 -15.51
CA VAL A 257 -12.94 13.30 -14.55
C VAL A 257 -12.77 14.72 -15.02
N SER A 258 -12.74 15.67 -14.08
CA SER A 258 -12.54 17.09 -14.39
C SER A 258 -11.65 17.76 -13.34
N ALA A 259 -10.80 18.69 -13.80
CA ALA A 259 -9.99 19.49 -12.89
C ALA A 259 -10.81 20.61 -12.25
N LYS A 260 -10.54 20.88 -10.97
CA LYS A 260 -11.01 22.07 -10.26
C LYS A 260 -9.88 23.11 -10.15
N ALA A 261 -10.20 24.29 -9.65
CA ALA A 261 -9.20 25.33 -9.45
C ALA A 261 -8.09 24.86 -8.52
N SER A 262 -6.84 24.95 -8.98
CA SER A 262 -5.66 24.63 -8.17
C SER A 262 -5.40 25.72 -7.13
N TRP A 263 -4.78 25.32 -6.01
CA TRP A 263 -4.39 26.20 -4.92
C TRP A 263 -2.96 25.88 -4.44
N SER A 264 -2.37 26.71 -3.57
CA SER A 264 -1.00 26.56 -3.10
C SER A 264 -0.94 26.00 -1.68
N LEU A 265 0.00 25.07 -1.42
CA LEU A 265 0.36 24.63 -0.07
C LEU A 265 1.08 25.73 0.72
N THR A 266 1.79 26.62 0.01
CA THR A 266 2.65 27.63 0.58
C THR A 266 2.11 29.02 0.38
N SER A 267 2.43 29.91 1.30
CA SER A 267 2.27 31.36 1.23
C SER A 267 3.62 32.05 0.97
N ASN A 268 3.62 33.36 0.87
CA ASN A 268 4.86 34.14 0.72
C ASN A 268 5.81 34.01 1.95
N GLU A 269 5.29 33.60 3.09
CA GLU A 269 6.06 33.39 4.33
C GLU A 269 6.74 32.01 4.39
N ASP A 270 6.32 31.09 3.52
CA ASP A 270 6.80 29.70 3.49
C ASP A 270 7.90 29.50 2.43
N THR A 271 8.81 30.47 2.29
CA THR A 271 9.87 30.39 1.28
C THR A 271 10.73 29.15 1.47
N GLY A 272 10.95 28.40 0.36
CA GLY A 272 11.75 27.18 0.34
C GLY A 272 11.01 25.91 0.79
N TRP A 273 9.79 26.01 1.30
CA TRP A 273 9.03 24.82 1.67
C TRP A 273 8.43 24.12 0.44
N ARG A 274 8.63 22.81 0.36
CA ARG A 274 8.06 21.95 -0.70
C ARG A 274 7.57 20.62 -0.13
N PRO A 275 6.57 19.99 -0.77
CA PRO A 275 6.24 18.60 -0.45
C PRO A 275 7.35 17.66 -0.92
N GLY A 276 7.53 16.54 -0.23
CA GLY A 276 8.51 15.53 -0.62
C GLY A 276 8.31 14.20 0.09
N GLY A 277 8.99 13.19 -0.40
CA GLY A 277 8.92 11.82 0.11
C GLY A 277 8.35 10.83 -0.89
N LEU A 278 8.23 9.58 -0.49
CA LEU A 278 7.71 8.49 -1.33
C LEU A 278 6.19 8.52 -1.42
N VAL A 279 5.50 8.82 -0.31
CA VAL A 279 4.06 9.04 -0.23
C VAL A 279 3.84 10.33 0.57
N PRO A 280 3.90 11.51 -0.10
CA PRO A 280 3.93 12.80 0.59
C PRO A 280 2.56 13.32 1.01
N VAL A 281 1.47 12.62 0.71
CA VAL A 281 0.13 13.10 0.99
C VAL A 281 -0.81 11.96 1.35
N MET A 282 -1.66 12.19 2.35
CA MET A 282 -2.74 11.30 2.75
C MET A 282 -3.95 12.13 3.20
N THR A 283 -5.10 11.46 3.35
CA THR A 283 -6.31 12.03 3.94
C THR A 283 -6.77 11.16 5.11
N ASP A 284 -7.41 11.76 6.08
CA ASP A 284 -8.07 11.04 7.16
C ASP A 284 -9.56 10.77 6.84
N SER A 285 -10.25 10.05 7.73
CA SER A 285 -11.66 9.72 7.56
C SER A 285 -12.61 10.93 7.66
N SER A 286 -12.15 12.07 8.16
CA SER A 286 -12.89 13.33 8.16
C SER A 286 -12.70 14.16 6.90
N GLY A 287 -11.77 13.76 6.02
CA GLY A 287 -11.49 14.41 4.75
C GLY A 287 -10.48 15.55 4.84
N LEU A 288 -9.72 15.64 5.94
CA LEU A 288 -8.58 16.55 6.04
C LEU A 288 -7.37 15.97 5.30
N GLY A 289 -6.54 16.82 4.70
CA GLY A 289 -5.34 16.44 3.98
C GLY A 289 -4.07 16.71 4.78
N TYR A 290 -3.15 15.75 4.74
CA TYR A 290 -1.85 15.79 5.42
C TYR A 290 -0.74 15.76 4.39
N PHE A 291 0.13 16.77 4.36
CA PHE A 291 1.19 16.92 3.38
C PHE A 291 2.55 16.92 4.08
N LEU A 292 3.41 15.99 3.71
CA LEU A 292 4.79 15.92 4.22
C LEU A 292 5.63 17.01 3.55
N MET A 293 6.25 17.87 4.35
CA MET A 293 6.90 19.09 3.87
C MET A 293 8.34 19.20 4.39
N HIS A 294 9.24 19.74 3.55
CA HIS A 294 10.61 20.07 3.91
C HIS A 294 10.98 21.52 3.55
N ALA A 295 11.85 22.13 4.32
CA ALA A 295 12.18 23.56 4.23
C ALA A 295 13.15 23.90 3.07
N ASP A 296 14.01 22.96 2.68
CA ASP A 296 15.08 23.20 1.69
C ASP A 296 14.67 22.73 0.28
N GLY A 297 13.44 23.09 -0.12
CA GLY A 297 12.87 22.68 -1.39
C GLY A 297 13.58 23.31 -2.58
N ALA A 298 14.10 22.46 -3.45
CA ALA A 298 14.77 22.83 -4.70
C ALA A 298 14.43 21.79 -5.79
N GLU A 299 14.88 22.03 -7.00
CA GLU A 299 14.81 21.01 -8.05
C GLU A 299 15.53 19.72 -7.61
N GLY A 300 14.89 18.57 -7.84
CA GLY A 300 15.42 17.25 -7.45
C GLY A 300 15.16 16.84 -6.02
N THR A 301 14.61 17.70 -5.13
CA THR A 301 14.35 17.35 -3.72
C THR A 301 13.03 16.65 -3.46
N HIS A 302 12.24 16.36 -4.49
CA HIS A 302 10.91 15.74 -4.37
C HIS A 302 10.90 14.36 -3.66
N LYS A 303 12.03 13.65 -3.63
CA LYS A 303 12.18 12.38 -2.90
C LYS A 303 12.71 12.56 -1.47
N ASN A 304 13.17 13.76 -1.13
CA ASN A 304 13.57 14.06 0.23
C ASN A 304 12.31 13.99 1.11
N GLY A 305 12.44 13.37 2.26
CA GLY A 305 11.38 13.39 3.25
C GLY A 305 11.14 14.80 3.81
N GLY A 306 10.48 14.90 4.94
CA GLY A 306 10.17 16.17 5.56
C GLY A 306 10.24 16.15 7.09
N SER A 307 10.43 17.34 7.67
CA SER A 307 10.41 17.56 9.11
C SER A 307 9.04 17.95 9.66
N GLU A 308 8.08 18.23 8.79
CA GLU A 308 6.75 18.65 9.18
C GLU A 308 5.68 17.98 8.31
N VAL A 309 4.49 17.81 8.90
CA VAL A 309 3.26 17.52 8.18
C VAL A 309 2.33 18.71 8.28
N TRP A 310 1.90 19.21 7.13
CA TRP A 310 0.96 20.35 7.09
C TRP A 310 -0.46 19.84 6.87
N LEU A 311 -1.35 20.26 7.76
CA LEU A 311 -2.76 19.91 7.77
C LEU A 311 -3.60 20.92 7.01
N PHE A 312 -4.45 20.45 6.10
CA PHE A 312 -5.31 21.26 5.26
C PHE A 312 -6.79 20.84 5.32
N ASP A 313 -7.66 21.83 5.30
CA ASP A 313 -9.01 21.69 4.80
C ASP A 313 -8.92 21.63 3.27
N LEU A 314 -9.08 20.43 2.72
CA LEU A 314 -8.89 20.18 1.30
C LEU A 314 -9.90 20.93 0.42
N ALA A 315 -11.15 21.01 0.87
CA ALA A 315 -12.22 21.67 0.13
C ALA A 315 -12.02 23.20 0.04
N ALA A 316 -11.51 23.79 1.12
CA ALA A 316 -11.23 25.22 1.17
C ALA A 316 -9.82 25.58 0.65
N GLY A 317 -8.92 24.61 0.47
CA GLY A 317 -7.51 24.85 0.14
C GLY A 317 -6.79 25.65 1.23
N ARG A 318 -7.16 25.48 2.49
CA ARG A 318 -6.71 26.31 3.61
C ARG A 318 -5.93 25.47 4.63
N ARG A 319 -4.70 25.89 4.91
CA ARG A 319 -3.88 25.29 5.97
C ARG A 319 -4.50 25.54 7.34
N LEU A 320 -4.65 24.49 8.12
CA LEU A 320 -5.19 24.52 9.48
C LEU A 320 -4.08 24.56 10.52
N SER A 321 -3.05 23.73 10.36
CA SER A 321 -1.91 23.65 11.29
C SER A 321 -0.66 23.10 10.60
N ARG A 322 0.45 23.12 11.36
CA ARG A 322 1.72 22.47 11.02
C ARG A 322 2.08 21.57 12.19
N ILE A 323 2.34 20.31 11.90
CA ILE A 323 2.74 19.26 12.86
C ILE A 323 4.24 19.05 12.67
N VAL A 324 5.03 19.40 13.69
CA VAL A 324 6.47 19.11 13.69
C VAL A 324 6.64 17.63 14.03
N LEU A 325 7.37 16.90 13.19
CA LEU A 325 7.62 15.49 13.37
C LEU A 325 8.73 15.24 14.38
N GLU A 326 8.60 14.16 15.16
CA GLU A 326 9.64 13.68 16.09
C GLU A 326 10.91 13.27 15.31
N ASN A 327 10.73 12.62 14.17
CA ASN A 327 11.81 12.19 13.28
C ASN A 327 11.52 12.65 11.85
N TRP A 328 12.56 12.73 11.03
CA TRP A 328 12.43 13.03 9.60
C TRP A 328 11.58 11.98 8.89
N GLY A 329 10.45 12.41 8.30
CA GLY A 329 9.48 11.54 7.65
C GLY A 329 9.79 11.26 6.18
N ILE A 330 9.38 10.09 5.67
CA ILE A 330 9.59 9.65 4.28
C ILE A 330 8.28 9.33 3.57
N ALA A 331 7.32 8.74 4.28
CA ALA A 331 6.01 8.36 3.74
C ALA A 331 4.92 8.51 4.80
N LEU A 332 3.71 8.83 4.36
CA LEU A 332 2.55 9.04 5.22
C LEU A 332 1.48 7.96 5.02
N GLY A 333 0.73 7.71 6.08
CA GLY A 333 -0.50 6.93 6.07
C GLY A 333 -1.45 7.36 7.18
N THR A 334 -2.70 6.93 7.11
CA THR A 334 -3.72 7.21 8.12
C THR A 334 -4.58 5.98 8.40
N SER A 335 -5.12 5.90 9.60
CA SER A 335 -6.20 4.98 9.96
C SER A 335 -7.10 5.57 11.03
N GLY A 336 -8.17 4.87 11.35
CA GLY A 336 -9.09 5.25 12.42
C GLY A 336 -10.18 6.21 11.98
N THR A 337 -11.19 6.30 12.81
CA THR A 337 -12.34 7.19 12.63
C THR A 337 -12.65 7.96 13.93
N GLY A 338 -13.24 9.13 13.82
CA GLY A 338 -13.62 9.96 14.98
C GLY A 338 -12.42 10.28 15.87
N GLY A 339 -12.53 10.05 17.18
CA GLY A 339 -11.47 10.33 18.15
C GLY A 339 -10.29 9.34 18.16
N ASN A 340 -10.32 8.31 17.30
CA ASN A 340 -9.27 7.29 17.20
C ASN A 340 -8.46 7.41 15.91
N GLN A 341 -8.48 8.57 15.27
CA GLN A 341 -7.71 8.79 14.04
C GLN A 341 -6.22 8.86 14.34
N LEU A 342 -5.44 8.18 13.51
CA LEU A 342 -3.99 8.08 13.60
C LEU A 342 -3.35 8.42 12.27
N MET A 343 -2.20 9.07 12.36
CA MET A 343 -1.25 9.25 11.26
C MET A 343 -0.01 8.40 11.51
N PHE A 344 0.46 7.77 10.47
CA PHE A 344 1.69 6.97 10.42
C PHE A 344 2.70 7.67 9.54
N VAL A 345 3.93 7.74 10.03
CA VAL A 345 5.04 8.35 9.29
C VAL A 345 6.20 7.36 9.29
N THR A 346 6.56 6.83 8.13
CA THR A 346 7.84 6.13 8.01
C THR A 346 8.97 7.13 8.22
N ASN A 347 9.80 6.91 9.22
CA ASN A 347 10.91 7.79 9.53
C ASN A 347 12.23 7.36 8.87
N ALA A 348 13.26 8.21 8.96
CA ALA A 348 14.56 7.96 8.33
C ALA A 348 15.32 6.73 8.89
N GLU A 349 14.93 6.22 10.06
CA GLU A 349 15.45 4.97 10.65
C GLU A 349 14.61 3.73 10.26
N LEU A 350 13.65 3.91 9.33
CA LEU A 350 12.71 2.88 8.86
C LEU A 350 11.76 2.34 9.95
N GLY A 351 11.63 3.04 11.07
CA GLY A 351 10.55 2.87 12.02
C GLY A 351 9.29 3.60 11.53
N VAL A 352 8.15 3.31 12.16
CA VAL A 352 6.88 3.99 11.87
C VAL A 352 6.45 4.79 13.09
N ASP A 353 6.55 6.11 12.99
CA ASP A 353 6.07 7.03 14.03
C ASP A 353 4.55 7.15 13.95
N VAL A 354 3.89 7.06 15.09
CA VAL A 354 2.43 7.14 15.22
C VAL A 354 2.05 8.44 15.91
N TYR A 355 1.09 9.16 15.32
CA TYR A 355 0.56 10.41 15.86
C TYR A 355 -0.94 10.32 15.98
N ARG A 356 -1.51 10.89 17.06
CA ARG A 356 -2.95 11.20 17.11
C ARG A 356 -3.23 12.43 16.27
N ILE A 357 -4.26 12.38 15.47
CA ILE A 357 -4.67 13.47 14.60
C ILE A 357 -6.13 13.89 14.89
N PRO A 358 -6.48 15.17 14.65
CA PRO A 358 -5.71 16.20 13.94
C PRO A 358 -4.67 16.97 14.80
N GLU A 359 -4.55 16.71 16.09
CA GLU A 359 -3.69 17.48 17.02
C GLU A 359 -2.20 17.32 16.74
N GLY A 360 -1.78 16.17 16.16
CA GLY A 360 -0.39 15.86 15.88
C GLY A 360 0.41 15.41 17.10
N GLU A 361 -0.28 14.82 18.10
CA GLU A 361 0.37 14.29 19.30
C GLU A 361 1.12 12.99 18.97
N TYR A 362 2.45 12.98 19.20
CA TYR A 362 3.26 11.79 19.05
C TYR A 362 2.91 10.72 20.08
N VAL A 363 2.71 9.49 19.66
CA VAL A 363 2.33 8.36 20.52
C VAL A 363 3.53 7.45 20.76
N GLN A 364 4.12 6.92 19.70
CA GLN A 364 5.23 5.98 19.76
C GLN A 364 5.84 5.73 18.37
N THR A 365 6.99 5.05 18.34
CA THR A 365 7.56 4.48 17.11
C THR A 365 7.36 2.97 17.10
N LEU A 366 6.67 2.46 16.10
CA LEU A 366 6.53 1.03 15.83
C LEU A 366 7.79 0.50 15.14
N LYS A 367 8.29 -0.66 15.60
CA LYS A 367 9.45 -1.38 15.02
C LYS A 367 9.14 -2.87 14.80
N VAL A 368 7.88 -3.24 14.84
CA VAL A 368 7.42 -4.65 14.83
C VAL A 368 7.43 -5.17 13.40
N ALA A 369 8.28 -6.16 13.13
CA ALA A 369 8.33 -6.91 11.87
C ALA A 369 8.38 -5.98 10.62
N LEU A 370 9.18 -4.90 10.67
CA LEU A 370 9.27 -3.91 9.59
C LEU A 370 10.73 -3.71 9.18
N ALA A 371 11.00 -3.72 7.88
CA ALA A 371 12.29 -3.43 7.27
C ALA A 371 12.25 -2.13 6.44
N THR A 372 11.33 -2.02 5.47
CA THR A 372 11.13 -0.83 4.64
C THR A 372 9.64 -0.55 4.43
N PRO A 373 8.95 -0.06 5.48
CA PRO A 373 7.49 0.17 5.49
C PRO A 373 7.15 1.50 4.79
N PHE A 374 6.69 1.47 3.55
CA PHE A 374 6.41 2.70 2.79
C PHE A 374 4.98 2.87 2.33
N SER A 375 4.10 1.90 2.52
CA SER A 375 2.70 2.04 2.15
C SER A 375 1.78 1.61 3.28
N PHE A 376 0.76 2.41 3.54
CA PHE A 376 -0.17 2.21 4.65
C PHE A 376 -1.58 2.10 4.10
N HIS A 377 -2.33 1.16 4.65
CA HIS A 377 -3.72 0.93 4.29
C HIS A 377 -4.54 0.86 5.59
N GLY A 378 -5.37 1.86 5.82
CA GLY A 378 -6.25 1.92 6.99
C GLY A 378 -7.35 0.84 6.93
N ALA A 379 -7.82 0.42 8.09
CA ALA A 379 -8.92 -0.53 8.20
C ALA A 379 -10.31 0.12 8.14
N HIS A 380 -10.41 1.45 8.00
CA HIS A 380 -11.64 2.23 7.95
C HIS A 380 -12.34 2.20 6.58
#